data_ee983bfad87fb98bb25a5c959281c105
#
_entry.id   ee983bfad87fb98bb25a5c959281c105
#
_cell.length_a   1.000
_cell.length_b   1.000
_cell.length_c   1.000
_cell.angle_alpha   90.00
_cell.angle_beta   90.00
_cell.angle_gamma   90.00
#
_symmetry.space_group_name_H-M   'P 1'
#
loop_
_entity.id
_entity.type
_entity.pdbx_description
1 polymer ?
#
loop_
_entity_poly.entity_id
_entity_poly.type
_entity_poly.pdbx_seq_one_letter_code
_entity_poly.pdbx_strand_id
1 'polypeptide(L)'
;MKIVVLAGGLSTERQVALTSGTGVCRALRERGHKAILVDMFLGLEDYEGALEDIFDAPDGLCGQSRVERVEPDLEAVRRSRRDQSPSLLGKDVLTVCRMADVVFLALHGSCGEDGRIQATLDLLGVPYTGSGYLGSGMAMDKSVTKRMMDSLGIRTAPWHDIHYTESDIPRLAEELPVPCAVKIVNGGSSIGVALPDTKEQLEKALRDLLRYGDHVVVEQKIKGREIQIAVLGDGYLPAVEIIPKGAYFDYESKYQAGGAVELCPAPITDAAWKQVGEMALKLHKGLGLSVYSRSDFILDENGQAWCLEINTLPGMTPTSLVPQEAAQVGLNYGELCEKIVELSLAARKAART
;
A
#
# COMPACT_ATOMS: atom_id res chain seq x y z
N MET A 1 12.51 18.74 12.70
CA MET A 1 11.09 18.54 13.01
C MET A 1 10.91 17.36 13.95
N LYS A 2 9.82 17.36 14.74
CA LYS A 2 9.34 16.20 15.50
C LYS A 2 8.46 15.37 14.55
N ILE A 3 8.82 14.12 14.31
CA ILE A 3 8.12 13.24 13.36
C ILE A 3 7.74 11.95 14.07
N VAL A 4 6.47 11.59 14.07
CA VAL A 4 6.02 10.24 14.43
C VAL A 4 5.98 9.41 13.16
N VAL A 5 6.74 8.33 13.11
CA VAL A 5 6.61 7.30 12.07
C VAL A 5 5.64 6.25 12.59
N LEU A 6 4.42 6.27 12.07
CA LEU A 6 3.36 5.35 12.48
C LEU A 6 3.41 4.10 11.60
N ALA A 7 3.63 2.95 12.22
CA ALA A 7 3.83 1.67 11.55
C ALA A 7 3.09 0.53 12.26
N GLY A 8 3.32 -0.72 11.88
CA GLY A 8 2.68 -1.88 12.50
C GLY A 8 1.19 -1.95 12.17
N GLY A 9 0.34 -1.73 13.17
CA GLY A 9 -1.10 -1.89 13.02
C GLY A 9 -1.54 -3.36 13.09
N LEU A 10 -2.80 -3.63 12.79
CA LEU A 10 -3.39 -4.98 12.83
C LEU A 10 -3.85 -5.37 11.41
N SER A 11 -2.90 -5.60 10.53
CA SER A 11 -3.12 -6.06 9.15
C SER A 11 -2.17 -7.21 8.81
N THR A 12 -2.48 -7.95 7.76
CA THR A 12 -1.61 -9.02 7.24
C THR A 12 -0.25 -8.50 6.75
N GLU A 13 -0.14 -7.20 6.50
CA GLU A 13 1.09 -6.52 6.09
C GLU A 13 1.86 -5.87 7.25
N ARG A 14 1.50 -6.20 8.51
CA ARG A 14 2.09 -5.64 9.72
C ARG A 14 3.62 -5.63 9.73
N GLN A 15 4.25 -6.72 9.32
CA GLN A 15 5.72 -6.84 9.34
C GLN A 15 6.39 -5.96 8.30
N VAL A 16 5.77 -5.83 7.13
CA VAL A 16 6.22 -4.90 6.08
C VAL A 16 6.12 -3.47 6.59
N ALA A 17 5.02 -3.12 7.25
CA ALA A 17 4.81 -1.81 7.86
C ALA A 17 5.88 -1.49 8.91
N LEU A 18 6.20 -2.42 9.81
CA LEU A 18 7.25 -2.24 10.83
C LEU A 18 8.64 -2.10 10.21
N THR A 19 8.94 -2.88 9.17
CA THR A 19 10.23 -2.80 8.47
C THR A 19 10.37 -1.48 7.71
N SER A 20 9.33 -1.05 6.99
CA SER A 20 9.25 0.26 6.34
C SER A 20 9.42 1.39 7.35
N GLY A 21 8.65 1.34 8.44
CA GLY A 21 8.69 2.35 9.50
C GLY A 21 10.05 2.46 10.17
N THR A 22 10.70 1.34 10.44
CA THR A 22 12.07 1.31 11.00
C THR A 22 13.06 1.98 10.05
N GLY A 23 13.01 1.65 8.76
CA GLY A 23 13.87 2.27 7.74
C GLY A 23 13.65 3.78 7.63
N VAL A 24 12.39 4.20 7.50
CA VAL A 24 11.99 5.61 7.41
C VAL A 24 12.42 6.39 8.65
N CYS A 25 12.16 5.85 9.84
CA CYS A 25 12.53 6.51 11.10
C CYS A 25 14.04 6.77 11.17
N ARG A 26 14.87 5.76 10.88
CA ARG A 26 16.34 5.90 10.87
C ARG A 26 16.79 6.91 9.82
N ALA A 27 16.28 6.82 8.59
CA ALA A 27 16.63 7.73 7.52
C ALA A 27 16.30 9.20 7.86
N LEU A 28 15.13 9.47 8.44
CA LEU A 28 14.75 10.80 8.88
C LEU A 28 15.64 11.31 10.04
N ARG A 29 16.04 10.42 10.98
CA ARG A 29 16.99 10.77 12.03
C ARG A 29 18.37 11.11 11.50
N GLU A 30 18.89 10.34 10.54
CA GLU A 30 20.17 10.61 9.87
C GLU A 30 20.15 11.98 9.17
N ARG A 31 18.98 12.45 8.74
CA ARG A 31 18.78 13.80 8.19
C ARG A 31 18.52 14.89 9.24
N GLY A 32 18.70 14.57 10.52
CA GLY A 32 18.63 15.55 11.62
C GLY A 32 17.22 15.82 12.17
N HIS A 33 16.22 15.01 11.81
CA HIS A 33 14.89 15.11 12.41
C HIS A 33 14.82 14.34 13.74
N LYS A 34 13.95 14.77 14.65
CA LYS A 34 13.58 14.04 15.86
C LYS A 34 12.45 13.07 15.51
N ALA A 35 12.79 11.97 14.84
CA ALA A 35 11.82 10.95 14.45
C ALA A 35 11.74 9.82 15.48
N ILE A 36 10.51 9.33 15.74
CA ILE A 36 10.24 8.17 16.60
C ILE A 36 9.34 7.18 15.87
N LEU A 37 9.59 5.89 16.08
CA LEU A 37 8.76 4.80 15.56
C LEU A 37 7.69 4.44 16.58
N VAL A 38 6.43 4.41 16.15
CA VAL A 38 5.29 4.06 16.99
C VAL A 38 4.47 2.98 16.30
N ASP A 39 4.25 1.87 16.99
CA ASP A 39 3.30 0.86 16.52
C ASP A 39 1.86 1.34 16.74
N MET A 40 1.08 1.44 15.66
CA MET A 40 -0.28 1.94 15.73
C MET A 40 -1.17 1.11 16.67
N PHE A 41 -1.03 -0.23 16.64
CA PHE A 41 -1.89 -1.13 17.41
C PHE A 41 -1.40 -1.35 18.84
N LEU A 42 -0.10 -1.61 19.05
CA LEU A 42 0.45 -1.84 20.39
C LEU A 42 0.64 -0.52 21.16
N GLY A 43 0.93 0.58 20.47
CA GLY A 43 1.18 1.86 21.09
C GLY A 43 2.47 1.89 21.91
N LEU A 44 2.44 2.62 23.01
CA LEU A 44 3.57 2.90 23.89
C LEU A 44 3.38 2.23 25.27
N GLU A 45 2.84 1.00 25.32
CA GLU A 45 2.58 0.32 26.59
C GLU A 45 3.86 0.04 27.42
N ASP A 46 4.99 -0.12 26.75
CA ASP A 46 6.29 -0.42 27.38
C ASP A 46 7.19 0.82 27.52
N TYR A 47 6.71 2.00 27.14
CA TYR A 47 7.46 3.22 27.32
C TYR A 47 7.29 3.76 28.74
N GLU A 48 8.40 3.86 29.48
CA GLU A 48 8.44 4.28 30.90
C GLU A 48 8.85 5.75 31.08
N GLY A 49 9.33 6.42 30.00
CA GLY A 49 9.74 7.83 30.05
C GLY A 49 8.56 8.81 30.04
N ALA A 50 8.84 10.09 30.27
CA ALA A 50 7.88 11.15 30.09
C ALA A 50 7.57 11.35 28.61
N LEU A 51 6.29 11.46 28.23
CA LEU A 51 5.89 11.62 26.81
C LEU A 51 6.44 12.92 26.20
N GLU A 52 6.64 13.95 27.00
CA GLU A 52 7.21 15.24 26.59
C GLU A 52 8.62 15.08 26.01
N ASP A 53 9.37 14.11 26.49
CA ASP A 53 10.77 13.85 26.13
C ASP A 53 10.91 12.74 25.07
N ILE A 54 9.81 12.12 24.63
CA ILE A 54 9.85 10.94 23.78
C ILE A 54 10.62 11.15 22.45
N PHE A 55 10.56 12.36 21.88
CA PHE A 55 11.29 12.71 20.66
C PHE A 55 12.81 12.84 20.85
N ASP A 56 13.28 12.89 22.09
CA ASP A 56 14.69 12.92 22.45
C ASP A 56 15.24 11.51 22.79
N ALA A 57 14.43 10.47 22.65
CA ALA A 57 14.87 9.08 22.80
C ALA A 57 16.07 8.80 21.86
N PRO A 58 17.18 8.24 22.37
CA PRO A 58 18.45 8.16 21.62
C PRO A 58 18.36 7.41 20.30
N ASP A 59 17.58 6.33 20.25
CA ASP A 59 17.38 5.48 19.07
C ASP A 59 16.06 5.77 18.34
N GLY A 60 15.23 6.70 18.83
CA GLY A 60 13.92 7.03 18.29
C GLY A 60 12.92 5.87 18.39
N LEU A 61 13.13 4.95 19.33
CA LEU A 61 12.34 3.73 19.50
C LEU A 61 12.39 2.80 18.26
N CYS A 62 13.39 2.99 17.39
CA CYS A 62 13.57 2.23 16.17
C CYS A 62 14.14 0.85 16.47
N GLY A 63 13.31 -0.10 16.87
CA GLY A 63 13.68 -1.49 17.05
C GLY A 63 14.27 -2.14 15.79
N GLN A 64 14.68 -3.41 15.89
CA GLN A 64 15.04 -4.22 14.73
C GLN A 64 13.77 -4.94 14.24
N SER A 65 13.39 -4.70 12.99
CA SER A 65 12.28 -5.41 12.34
C SER A 65 12.76 -6.10 11.06
N ARG A 66 12.24 -7.30 10.79
CA ARG A 66 12.44 -8.05 9.55
C ARG A 66 11.09 -8.58 9.09
N VAL A 67 10.87 -8.64 7.78
CA VAL A 67 9.72 -9.35 7.22
C VAL A 67 9.98 -10.85 7.36
N GLU A 68 9.11 -11.55 8.08
CA GLU A 68 9.17 -13.00 8.22
C GLU A 68 8.54 -13.69 7.02
N ARG A 69 8.83 -15.00 6.87
CA ARG A 69 8.33 -15.81 5.74
C ARG A 69 6.86 -16.21 5.88
N VAL A 70 6.28 -16.00 7.04
CA VAL A 70 4.92 -16.44 7.38
C VAL A 70 4.08 -15.20 7.68
N GLU A 71 2.83 -15.22 7.27
CA GLU A 71 1.86 -14.19 7.65
C GLU A 71 1.84 -14.00 9.17
N PRO A 72 1.70 -12.75 9.67
CA PRO A 72 1.64 -12.50 11.10
C PRO A 72 0.38 -13.14 11.72
N ASP A 73 0.54 -13.80 12.86
CA ASP A 73 -0.61 -14.24 13.67
C ASP A 73 -1.25 -13.01 14.34
N LEU A 74 -2.26 -12.44 13.66
CA LEU A 74 -2.93 -11.24 14.13
C LEU A 74 -3.67 -11.46 15.45
N GLU A 75 -4.12 -12.68 15.74
CA GLU A 75 -4.74 -13.01 17.01
C GLU A 75 -3.69 -13.04 18.15
N ALA A 76 -2.50 -13.54 17.89
CA ALA A 76 -1.40 -13.46 18.85
C ALA A 76 -1.01 -11.99 19.11
N VAL A 77 -0.94 -11.15 18.05
CA VAL A 77 -0.68 -9.70 18.19
C VAL A 77 -1.78 -9.05 19.02
N ARG A 78 -3.05 -9.38 18.78
CA ARG A 78 -4.18 -8.84 19.56
C ARG A 78 -4.06 -9.22 21.03
N ARG A 79 -3.78 -10.50 21.33
CA ARG A 79 -3.62 -10.99 22.71
C ARG A 79 -2.40 -10.41 23.45
N SER A 80 -1.35 -10.02 22.72
CA SER A 80 -0.15 -9.47 23.33
C SER A 80 -0.32 -8.06 23.89
N ARG A 81 -1.29 -7.27 23.39
CA ARG A 81 -1.60 -5.94 23.89
C ARG A 81 -2.26 -6.03 25.28
N ARG A 82 -1.84 -5.23 26.24
CA ARG A 82 -2.41 -5.19 27.60
C ARG A 82 -3.86 -4.71 27.59
N ASP A 83 -4.12 -3.61 26.85
CA ASP A 83 -5.47 -3.12 26.63
C ASP A 83 -6.21 -3.99 25.60
N GLN A 84 -7.17 -4.80 26.06
CA GLN A 84 -7.99 -5.67 25.22
C GLN A 84 -9.25 -4.98 24.69
N SER A 85 -9.30 -3.65 24.69
CA SER A 85 -10.40 -2.89 24.06
C SER A 85 -10.44 -3.14 22.53
N PRO A 86 -11.59 -2.92 21.88
CA PRO A 86 -11.71 -3.06 20.42
C PRO A 86 -11.00 -1.99 19.62
N SER A 87 -10.37 -1.00 20.28
CA SER A 87 -9.63 0.08 19.61
C SER A 87 -8.50 -0.49 18.74
N LEU A 88 -8.33 0.05 17.54
CA LEU A 88 -7.18 -0.24 16.67
C LEU A 88 -5.99 0.69 16.95
N LEU A 89 -6.16 1.62 17.89
CA LEU A 89 -5.11 2.54 18.34
C LEU A 89 -4.67 2.15 19.75
N GLY A 90 -3.38 1.89 19.90
CA GLY A 90 -2.78 1.54 21.17
C GLY A 90 -2.58 2.74 22.10
N LYS A 91 -2.09 2.46 23.31
CA LYS A 91 -1.85 3.45 24.36
C LYS A 91 -0.99 4.61 23.83
N ASP A 92 -1.42 5.82 24.09
CA ASP A 92 -0.71 7.10 23.81
C ASP A 92 -0.41 7.40 22.32
N VAL A 93 -0.84 6.58 21.36
CA VAL A 93 -0.60 6.80 19.92
C VAL A 93 -1.08 8.19 19.49
N LEU A 94 -2.35 8.53 19.75
CA LEU A 94 -2.88 9.84 19.34
C LEU A 94 -2.26 10.99 20.13
N THR A 95 -1.86 10.75 21.39
CA THR A 95 -1.20 11.75 22.20
C THR A 95 0.12 12.18 21.56
N VAL A 96 0.97 11.22 21.21
CA VAL A 96 2.27 11.55 20.58
C VAL A 96 2.13 12.04 19.15
N CYS A 97 1.13 11.58 18.39
CA CYS A 97 0.82 12.14 17.08
C CYS A 97 0.48 13.63 17.15
N ARG A 98 -0.26 14.06 18.17
CA ARG A 98 -0.58 15.49 18.40
C ARG A 98 0.61 16.35 18.82
N MET A 99 1.68 15.73 19.33
CA MET A 99 2.92 16.42 19.71
C MET A 99 3.90 16.56 18.54
N ALA A 100 3.66 15.85 17.43
CA ALA A 100 4.50 15.88 16.24
C ALA A 100 4.18 17.05 15.32
N ASP A 101 5.18 17.50 14.56
CA ASP A 101 4.97 18.44 13.44
C ASP A 101 4.26 17.75 12.28
N VAL A 102 4.52 16.44 12.11
CA VAL A 102 3.90 15.58 11.07
C VAL A 102 3.97 14.11 11.48
N VAL A 103 2.98 13.34 11.06
CA VAL A 103 2.96 11.88 11.18
C VAL A 103 3.33 11.27 9.84
N PHE A 104 4.43 10.51 9.77
CA PHE A 104 4.78 9.71 8.59
C PHE A 104 4.01 8.39 8.66
N LEU A 105 3.10 8.14 7.71
CA LEU A 105 2.33 6.90 7.63
C LEU A 105 3.16 5.85 6.89
N ALA A 106 3.74 4.91 7.64
CA ALA A 106 4.45 3.72 7.13
C ALA A 106 3.60 2.46 7.38
N LEU A 107 2.28 2.58 7.17
CA LEU A 107 1.29 1.54 7.35
C LEU A 107 0.94 0.92 5.99
N HIS A 108 0.46 -0.32 6.00
CA HIS A 108 0.02 -1.02 4.79
C HIS A 108 -1.28 -1.78 5.06
N GLY A 109 -2.10 -1.94 4.01
CA GLY A 109 -3.35 -2.67 4.06
C GLY A 109 -4.43 -1.98 4.90
N SER A 110 -5.29 -2.79 5.53
CA SER A 110 -6.40 -2.28 6.34
C SER A 110 -5.92 -1.41 7.50
N CYS A 111 -6.67 -0.37 7.81
CA CYS A 111 -6.37 0.67 8.80
C CYS A 111 -5.21 1.61 8.45
N GLY A 112 -4.42 1.30 7.42
CA GLY A 112 -3.36 2.17 6.91
C GLY A 112 -3.76 2.87 5.62
N GLU A 113 -4.29 2.11 4.64
CA GLU A 113 -4.60 2.60 3.29
C GLU A 113 -6.10 2.81 3.04
N ASP A 114 -6.97 2.50 4.00
CA ASP A 114 -8.42 2.56 3.87
C ASP A 114 -9.07 3.89 4.30
N GLY A 115 -8.26 4.90 4.59
CA GLY A 115 -8.71 6.24 4.96
C GLY A 115 -9.03 6.44 6.45
N ARG A 116 -9.09 5.40 7.27
CA ARG A 116 -9.51 5.50 8.70
C ARG A 116 -8.53 6.29 9.53
N ILE A 117 -7.24 5.98 9.46
CA ILE A 117 -6.23 6.73 10.20
C ILE A 117 -6.09 8.15 9.68
N GLN A 118 -6.21 8.35 8.37
CA GLN A 118 -6.19 9.66 7.74
C GLN A 118 -7.33 10.54 8.27
N ALA A 119 -8.57 10.02 8.28
CA ALA A 119 -9.72 10.74 8.83
C ALA A 119 -9.56 11.06 10.32
N THR A 120 -8.98 10.13 11.10
CA THR A 120 -8.71 10.36 12.52
C THR A 120 -7.74 11.51 12.72
N LEU A 121 -6.64 11.55 11.96
CA LEU A 121 -5.64 12.61 12.04
C LEU A 121 -6.18 13.96 11.53
N ASP A 122 -7.02 13.94 10.48
CA ASP A 122 -7.72 15.15 9.98
C ASP A 122 -8.61 15.77 11.06
N LEU A 123 -9.42 14.95 11.76
CA LEU A 123 -10.27 15.43 12.86
C LEU A 123 -9.48 15.99 14.04
N LEU A 124 -8.27 15.49 14.27
CA LEU A 124 -7.36 15.97 15.31
C LEU A 124 -6.53 17.18 14.85
N GLY A 125 -6.61 17.57 13.58
CA GLY A 125 -5.80 18.63 13.01
C GLY A 125 -4.31 18.31 12.91
N VAL A 126 -3.95 17.03 12.94
CA VAL A 126 -2.56 16.54 12.89
C VAL A 126 -2.13 16.32 11.43
N PRO A 127 -1.07 16.99 10.95
CA PRO A 127 -0.54 16.76 9.62
C PRO A 127 0.03 15.33 9.49
N TYR A 128 -0.16 14.72 8.31
CA TYR A 128 0.36 13.37 8.01
C TYR A 128 0.79 13.26 6.55
N THR A 129 1.59 12.24 6.23
CA THR A 129 2.11 12.02 4.88
C THR A 129 1.12 11.28 3.98
N GLY A 130 1.23 11.51 2.66
CA GLY A 130 0.45 10.83 1.64
C GLY A 130 -0.95 11.39 1.42
N SER A 131 -1.81 10.57 0.86
CA SER A 131 -3.16 10.95 0.42
C SER A 131 -4.15 11.14 1.58
N GLY A 132 -5.21 11.90 1.34
CA GLY A 132 -6.30 12.11 2.30
C GLY A 132 -7.22 10.90 2.43
N TYR A 133 -8.13 10.95 3.42
CA TYR A 133 -9.00 9.83 3.78
C TYR A 133 -9.88 9.33 2.63
N LEU A 134 -10.49 10.23 1.86
CA LEU A 134 -11.42 9.86 0.79
C LEU A 134 -10.69 9.14 -0.34
N GLY A 135 -9.60 9.73 -0.85
CA GLY A 135 -8.80 9.12 -1.92
C GLY A 135 -8.20 7.78 -1.50
N SER A 136 -7.70 7.67 -0.26
CA SER A 136 -7.18 6.41 0.28
C SER A 136 -8.27 5.33 0.33
N GLY A 137 -9.46 5.65 0.87
CA GLY A 137 -10.57 4.72 0.92
C GLY A 137 -11.06 4.26 -0.46
N MET A 138 -11.12 5.19 -1.43
CA MET A 138 -11.49 4.89 -2.81
C MET A 138 -10.46 3.99 -3.50
N ALA A 139 -9.17 4.25 -3.30
CA ALA A 139 -8.08 3.46 -3.89
C ALA A 139 -8.01 2.04 -3.31
N MET A 140 -8.34 1.87 -2.02
CA MET A 140 -8.35 0.56 -1.36
C MET A 140 -9.47 -0.34 -1.88
N ASP A 141 -10.59 0.24 -2.30
CA ASP A 141 -11.73 -0.48 -2.87
C ASP A 141 -11.52 -0.73 -4.37
N LYS A 142 -11.24 -1.99 -4.75
CA LYS A 142 -10.97 -2.35 -6.14
C LYS A 142 -12.16 -2.11 -7.07
N SER A 143 -13.40 -2.28 -6.58
CA SER A 143 -14.61 -2.00 -7.38
C SER A 143 -14.73 -0.51 -7.67
N VAL A 144 -14.55 0.34 -6.66
CA VAL A 144 -14.55 1.81 -6.82
C VAL A 144 -13.41 2.25 -7.74
N THR A 145 -12.20 1.72 -7.55
CA THR A 145 -11.04 2.04 -8.40
C THR A 145 -11.30 1.66 -9.87
N LYS A 146 -11.88 0.49 -10.15
CA LYS A 146 -12.23 0.06 -11.51
C LYS A 146 -13.28 1.00 -12.16
N ARG A 147 -14.32 1.38 -11.42
CA ARG A 147 -15.32 2.37 -11.90
C ARG A 147 -14.68 3.73 -12.21
N MET A 148 -13.71 4.15 -11.39
CA MET A 148 -12.94 5.36 -11.65
C MET A 148 -12.05 5.24 -12.89
N MET A 149 -11.40 4.10 -13.10
CA MET A 149 -10.63 3.82 -14.32
C MET A 149 -11.52 3.93 -15.56
N ASP A 150 -12.70 3.30 -15.55
CA ASP A 150 -13.67 3.37 -16.65
C ASP A 150 -14.11 4.80 -16.91
N SER A 151 -14.49 5.54 -15.86
CA SER A 151 -14.93 6.95 -15.95
C SER A 151 -13.85 7.87 -16.51
N LEU A 152 -12.60 7.59 -16.17
CA LEU A 152 -11.44 8.35 -16.64
C LEU A 152 -10.94 7.88 -18.00
N GLY A 153 -11.50 6.82 -18.61
CA GLY A 153 -11.01 6.22 -19.84
C GLY A 153 -9.58 5.65 -19.69
N ILE A 154 -9.24 5.13 -18.50
CA ILE A 154 -8.00 4.41 -18.23
C ILE A 154 -8.24 2.95 -18.57
N ARG A 155 -7.38 2.38 -19.43
CA ARG A 155 -7.53 0.98 -19.84
C ARG A 155 -7.28 0.06 -18.65
N THR A 156 -8.28 -0.77 -18.35
CA THR A 156 -8.21 -1.86 -17.39
C THR A 156 -8.83 -3.12 -18.00
N ALA A 157 -8.52 -4.30 -17.48
CA ALA A 157 -9.11 -5.54 -17.97
C ALA A 157 -10.63 -5.49 -17.88
N PRO A 158 -11.39 -6.08 -18.81
CA PRO A 158 -12.83 -6.30 -18.64
C PRO A 158 -13.11 -6.98 -17.31
N TRP A 159 -14.10 -6.50 -16.57
CA TRP A 159 -14.29 -6.89 -15.18
C TRP A 159 -15.76 -6.97 -14.78
N HIS A 160 -16.02 -7.73 -13.70
CA HIS A 160 -17.32 -7.89 -13.06
C HIS A 160 -17.20 -7.59 -11.57
N ASP A 161 -18.21 -6.91 -11.04
CA ASP A 161 -18.36 -6.60 -9.60
C ASP A 161 -19.42 -7.53 -9.02
N ILE A 162 -19.05 -8.40 -8.08
CA ILE A 162 -19.87 -9.54 -7.70
C ILE A 162 -19.96 -9.67 -6.18
N HIS A 163 -21.19 -9.57 -5.65
CA HIS A 163 -21.55 -10.09 -4.35
C HIS A 163 -22.12 -11.49 -4.48
N TYR A 164 -21.68 -12.44 -3.67
CA TYR A 164 -22.10 -13.82 -3.81
C TYR A 164 -22.12 -14.58 -2.48
N THR A 165 -22.88 -15.65 -2.48
CA THR A 165 -22.94 -16.64 -1.41
C THR A 165 -22.45 -17.99 -1.93
N GLU A 166 -22.27 -18.97 -1.05
CA GLU A 166 -21.87 -20.32 -1.46
C GLU A 166 -22.85 -20.95 -2.47
N SER A 167 -24.13 -20.65 -2.37
CA SER A 167 -25.16 -21.15 -3.30
C SER A 167 -25.07 -20.58 -4.72
N ASP A 168 -24.43 -19.42 -4.89
CA ASP A 168 -24.23 -18.78 -6.20
C ASP A 168 -23.06 -19.34 -6.99
N ILE A 169 -22.12 -20.02 -6.30
CA ILE A 169 -20.84 -20.44 -6.88
C ILE A 169 -20.99 -21.30 -8.14
N PRO A 170 -21.84 -22.36 -8.17
CA PRO A 170 -21.96 -23.19 -9.37
C PRO A 170 -22.42 -22.38 -10.60
N ARG A 171 -23.40 -21.50 -10.43
CA ARG A 171 -23.88 -20.62 -11.52
C ARG A 171 -22.78 -19.65 -11.97
N LEU A 172 -22.12 -18.99 -11.04
CA LEU A 172 -21.05 -18.03 -11.34
C LEU A 172 -19.87 -18.70 -12.05
N ALA A 173 -19.51 -19.93 -11.66
CA ALA A 173 -18.44 -20.68 -12.32
C ALA A 173 -18.77 -20.97 -13.78
N GLU A 174 -20.05 -21.19 -14.13
CA GLU A 174 -20.48 -21.38 -15.52
C GLU A 174 -20.54 -20.06 -16.31
N GLU A 175 -21.03 -18.98 -15.71
CA GLU A 175 -21.30 -17.70 -16.40
C GLU A 175 -20.03 -16.87 -16.62
N LEU A 176 -19.10 -16.84 -15.62
CA LEU A 176 -17.93 -15.97 -15.67
C LEU A 176 -16.86 -16.48 -16.63
N PRO A 177 -16.13 -15.58 -17.31
CA PRO A 177 -15.07 -15.97 -18.24
C PRO A 177 -13.85 -16.58 -17.52
N VAL A 178 -13.18 -17.52 -18.19
CA VAL A 178 -11.85 -18.03 -17.83
C VAL A 178 -10.96 -18.00 -19.07
N PRO A 179 -9.65 -17.75 -18.97
CA PRO A 179 -8.90 -17.46 -17.73
C PRO A 179 -9.21 -16.10 -17.15
N CYS A 180 -9.26 -16.00 -15.81
CA CYS A 180 -9.56 -14.74 -15.13
C CYS A 180 -8.68 -14.53 -13.87
N ALA A 181 -8.81 -13.36 -13.26
CA ALA A 181 -8.32 -13.05 -11.93
C ALA A 181 -9.52 -12.75 -11.02
N VAL A 182 -9.63 -13.43 -9.89
CA VAL A 182 -10.64 -13.19 -8.86
C VAL A 182 -9.94 -12.53 -7.68
N LYS A 183 -10.43 -11.36 -7.27
CA LYS A 183 -9.81 -10.55 -6.22
C LYS A 183 -10.84 -10.10 -5.21
N ILE A 184 -10.57 -10.27 -3.92
CA ILE A 184 -11.35 -9.60 -2.85
C ILE A 184 -11.27 -8.09 -3.06
N VAL A 185 -12.41 -7.40 -2.93
CA VAL A 185 -12.50 -5.95 -3.18
C VAL A 185 -11.57 -5.17 -2.24
N ASN A 186 -11.58 -5.48 -0.95
CA ASN A 186 -10.80 -4.79 0.08
C ASN A 186 -9.60 -5.65 0.55
N GLY A 187 -8.73 -6.08 -0.37
CA GLY A 187 -7.56 -6.89 -0.08
C GLY A 187 -6.26 -6.24 -0.55
N GLY A 188 -5.14 -6.58 0.10
CA GLY A 188 -3.78 -6.12 -0.23
C GLY A 188 -2.79 -7.29 -0.39
N SER A 189 -1.56 -6.99 -0.85
CA SER A 189 -0.42 -7.92 -0.96
C SER A 189 -0.71 -9.28 -1.61
N SER A 190 -1.55 -9.32 -2.63
CA SER A 190 -1.99 -10.55 -3.32
C SER A 190 -2.76 -11.55 -2.41
N ILE A 191 -3.06 -11.19 -1.15
CA ILE A 191 -3.94 -11.99 -0.29
C ILE A 191 -5.38 -11.82 -0.79
N GLY A 192 -6.09 -12.95 -0.93
CA GLY A 192 -7.43 -12.92 -1.51
C GLY A 192 -7.44 -12.72 -3.03
N VAL A 193 -6.39 -13.13 -3.73
CA VAL A 193 -6.28 -13.17 -5.18
C VAL A 193 -6.15 -14.61 -5.66
N ALA A 194 -6.90 -14.98 -6.70
CA ALA A 194 -6.80 -16.25 -7.40
C ALA A 194 -6.79 -16.03 -8.92
N LEU A 195 -6.08 -16.90 -9.64
CA LEU A 195 -5.90 -16.80 -11.10
C LEU A 195 -6.38 -18.08 -11.79
N PRO A 196 -7.68 -18.43 -11.76
CA PRO A 196 -8.21 -19.64 -12.36
C PRO A 196 -8.12 -19.61 -13.88
N ASP A 197 -7.63 -20.72 -14.46
CA ASP A 197 -7.55 -20.95 -15.89
C ASP A 197 -8.72 -21.82 -16.40
N THR A 198 -9.42 -22.54 -15.50
CA THR A 198 -10.58 -23.41 -15.83
C THR A 198 -11.77 -23.10 -14.93
N LYS A 199 -12.97 -23.60 -15.31
CA LYS A 199 -14.21 -23.45 -14.56
C LYS A 199 -14.12 -24.10 -13.16
N GLU A 200 -13.52 -25.28 -13.08
CA GLU A 200 -13.33 -26.01 -11.84
C GLU A 200 -12.39 -25.24 -10.88
N GLN A 201 -11.35 -24.63 -11.43
CA GLN A 201 -10.45 -23.77 -10.65
C GLN A 201 -11.16 -22.50 -10.20
N LEU A 202 -12.04 -21.92 -11.03
CA LEU A 202 -12.84 -20.75 -10.68
C LEU A 202 -13.83 -21.07 -9.55
N GLU A 203 -14.53 -22.20 -9.63
CA GLU A 203 -15.43 -22.67 -8.57
C GLU A 203 -14.69 -22.83 -7.23
N LYS A 204 -13.52 -23.48 -7.28
CA LYS A 204 -12.67 -23.63 -6.10
C LYS A 204 -12.20 -22.28 -5.55
N ALA A 205 -11.75 -21.37 -6.42
CA ALA A 205 -11.30 -20.03 -6.02
C ALA A 205 -12.40 -19.22 -5.34
N LEU A 206 -13.60 -19.20 -5.89
CA LEU A 206 -14.76 -18.51 -5.28
C LEU A 206 -15.08 -19.10 -3.90
N ARG A 207 -15.04 -20.43 -3.74
CA ARG A 207 -15.26 -21.09 -2.46
C ARG A 207 -14.19 -20.74 -1.42
N ASP A 208 -12.91 -20.77 -1.82
CA ASP A 208 -11.78 -20.45 -0.94
C ASP A 208 -11.77 -18.98 -0.52
N LEU A 209 -12.25 -18.07 -1.39
CA LEU A 209 -12.23 -16.61 -1.13
C LEU A 209 -13.35 -16.17 -0.19
N LEU A 210 -14.45 -16.95 0.00
CA LEU A 210 -15.51 -16.61 0.95
C LEU A 210 -15.02 -16.42 2.39
N ARG A 211 -13.90 -17.03 2.77
CA ARG A 211 -13.28 -16.82 4.10
C ARG A 211 -12.78 -15.37 4.31
N TYR A 212 -12.54 -14.63 3.22
CA TYR A 212 -12.09 -13.23 3.27
C TYR A 212 -13.24 -12.24 3.06
N GLY A 213 -14.36 -12.68 2.48
CA GLY A 213 -15.54 -11.87 2.22
C GLY A 213 -16.36 -12.37 1.04
N ASP A 214 -17.52 -11.79 0.86
CA ASP A 214 -18.52 -12.13 -0.15
C ASP A 214 -18.53 -11.18 -1.35
N HIS A 215 -17.59 -10.23 -1.41
CA HIS A 215 -17.49 -9.23 -2.46
C HIS A 215 -16.17 -9.34 -3.21
N VAL A 216 -16.24 -9.66 -4.50
CA VAL A 216 -15.08 -9.86 -5.37
C VAL A 216 -15.19 -9.06 -6.67
N VAL A 217 -14.02 -8.69 -7.20
CA VAL A 217 -13.86 -8.27 -8.60
C VAL A 217 -13.31 -9.46 -9.38
N VAL A 218 -13.96 -9.81 -10.50
CA VAL A 218 -13.50 -10.82 -11.43
C VAL A 218 -13.08 -10.13 -12.73
N GLU A 219 -11.82 -10.29 -13.11
CA GLU A 219 -11.20 -9.60 -14.25
C GLU A 219 -10.73 -10.62 -15.29
N GLN A 220 -10.81 -10.29 -16.57
CA GLN A 220 -10.12 -11.06 -17.59
C GLN A 220 -8.60 -11.09 -17.29
N LYS A 221 -7.99 -12.27 -17.33
CA LYS A 221 -6.54 -12.43 -17.15
C LYS A 221 -5.80 -11.89 -18.38
N ILE A 222 -5.08 -10.78 -18.20
CA ILE A 222 -4.23 -10.20 -19.23
C ILE A 222 -2.85 -10.86 -19.17
N LYS A 223 -2.32 -11.29 -20.31
CA LYS A 223 -0.96 -11.80 -20.44
C LYS A 223 -0.01 -10.67 -20.81
N GLY A 224 1.13 -10.61 -20.15
CA GLY A 224 2.15 -9.57 -20.42
C GLY A 224 3.19 -9.47 -19.33
N ARG A 225 3.93 -8.39 -19.37
CA ARG A 225 4.98 -8.02 -18.41
C ARG A 225 4.37 -7.19 -17.30
N GLU A 226 4.72 -7.47 -16.05
CA GLU A 226 4.26 -6.69 -14.90
C GLU A 226 5.14 -5.45 -14.76
N ILE A 227 4.52 -4.27 -14.87
CA ILE A 227 5.18 -2.96 -14.78
C ILE A 227 4.55 -2.18 -13.64
N GLN A 228 5.39 -1.63 -12.77
CA GLN A 228 4.95 -0.76 -11.68
C GLN A 228 5.60 0.61 -11.82
N ILE A 229 4.85 1.66 -11.46
CA ILE A 229 5.33 3.04 -11.57
C ILE A 229 4.75 3.90 -10.46
N ALA A 230 5.61 4.70 -9.83
CA ALA A 230 5.21 5.64 -8.80
C ALA A 230 4.95 7.04 -9.38
N VAL A 231 3.94 7.69 -8.83
CA VAL A 231 3.73 9.13 -8.89
C VAL A 231 4.39 9.74 -7.66
N LEU A 232 5.11 10.85 -7.83
CA LEU A 232 5.69 11.64 -6.76
C LEU A 232 5.49 13.13 -7.08
N GLY A 233 4.72 13.84 -6.25
CA GLY A 233 4.27 15.19 -6.52
C GLY A 233 3.42 15.27 -7.79
N ASP A 234 3.82 16.11 -8.74
CA ASP A 234 3.08 16.34 -10.00
C ASP A 234 3.58 15.48 -11.17
N GLY A 235 4.55 14.61 -10.94
CA GLY A 235 5.18 13.77 -11.96
C GLY A 235 5.15 12.28 -11.62
N TYR A 236 5.73 11.47 -12.50
CA TYR A 236 5.94 10.04 -12.29
C TYR A 236 7.41 9.67 -12.44
N LEU A 237 7.82 8.63 -11.73
CA LEU A 237 9.20 8.14 -11.68
C LEU A 237 9.50 7.16 -12.83
N PRO A 238 10.75 6.72 -13.00
CA PRO A 238 11.07 5.59 -13.87
C PRO A 238 10.35 4.32 -13.41
N ALA A 239 9.80 3.56 -14.36
CA ALA A 239 9.05 2.33 -14.02
C ALA A 239 9.98 1.19 -13.61
N VAL A 240 9.42 0.22 -12.86
CA VAL A 240 10.05 -1.06 -12.53
C VAL A 240 9.34 -2.19 -13.26
N GLU A 241 10.09 -3.12 -13.86
CA GLU A 241 9.55 -4.39 -14.31
C GLU A 241 9.74 -5.45 -13.24
N ILE A 242 8.68 -6.19 -12.93
CA ILE A 242 8.69 -7.32 -12.02
C ILE A 242 8.65 -8.61 -12.83
N ILE A 243 9.67 -9.44 -12.66
CA ILE A 243 9.76 -10.77 -13.28
C ILE A 243 9.68 -11.80 -12.15
N PRO A 244 8.48 -12.35 -11.85
CA PRO A 244 8.32 -13.34 -10.81
C PRO A 244 9.07 -14.63 -11.19
N LYS A 245 9.68 -15.29 -10.21
CA LYS A 245 10.26 -16.64 -10.42
C LYS A 245 9.22 -17.75 -10.38
N GLY A 246 8.05 -17.47 -9.82
CA GLY A 246 6.88 -18.35 -9.75
C GLY A 246 5.88 -18.06 -10.87
N ALA A 247 4.68 -18.64 -10.74
CA ALA A 247 3.60 -18.46 -11.71
C ALA A 247 3.01 -17.04 -11.72
N TYR A 248 3.13 -16.30 -10.61
CA TYR A 248 2.70 -14.91 -10.45
C TYR A 248 3.39 -14.26 -9.24
N PHE A 249 3.27 -12.94 -9.11
CA PHE A 249 3.88 -12.14 -8.03
C PHE A 249 3.00 -12.19 -6.77
N ASP A 250 3.12 -13.28 -6.00
CA ASP A 250 2.40 -13.52 -4.75
C ASP A 250 3.08 -12.85 -3.53
N TYR A 251 2.48 -13.04 -2.34
CA TYR A 251 3.00 -12.50 -1.08
C TYR A 251 4.46 -12.94 -0.81
N GLU A 252 4.75 -14.22 -1.04
CA GLU A 252 6.09 -14.77 -0.83
C GLU A 252 7.10 -14.15 -1.79
N SER A 253 6.75 -14.04 -3.06
CA SER A 253 7.60 -13.42 -4.10
C SER A 253 7.85 -11.92 -3.86
N LYS A 254 6.88 -11.21 -3.24
CA LYS A 254 6.98 -9.77 -2.95
C LYS A 254 7.98 -9.43 -1.84
N TYR A 255 8.09 -10.29 -0.82
CA TYR A 255 8.81 -9.93 0.40
C TYR A 255 10.00 -10.82 0.72
N GLN A 256 10.25 -11.87 -0.06
CA GLN A 256 11.42 -12.70 0.09
C GLN A 256 12.55 -12.28 -0.84
N ALA A 257 13.77 -12.21 -0.29
CA ALA A 257 14.96 -11.96 -1.09
C ALA A 257 15.07 -12.98 -2.22
N GLY A 258 15.02 -12.50 -3.47
CA GLY A 258 15.12 -13.34 -4.67
C GLY A 258 13.82 -14.01 -5.11
N GLY A 259 12.64 -13.64 -4.61
CA GLY A 259 11.33 -14.13 -5.08
C GLY A 259 10.95 -13.63 -6.47
N ALA A 260 11.41 -12.44 -6.83
CA ALA A 260 11.30 -11.87 -8.17
C ALA A 260 12.61 -11.23 -8.60
N VAL A 261 12.76 -10.93 -9.89
CA VAL A 261 13.78 -10.05 -10.43
C VAL A 261 13.12 -8.71 -10.70
N GLU A 262 13.67 -7.63 -10.14
CA GLU A 262 13.20 -6.28 -10.29
C GLU A 262 14.18 -5.50 -11.17
N LEU A 263 13.71 -4.99 -12.31
CA LEU A 263 14.53 -4.22 -13.24
C LEU A 263 14.10 -2.74 -13.17
N CYS A 264 14.94 -1.89 -12.60
CA CYS A 264 14.72 -0.46 -12.49
C CYS A 264 15.91 0.33 -13.10
N PRO A 265 15.72 1.15 -14.16
CA PRO A 265 14.45 1.33 -14.87
C PRO A 265 14.03 0.10 -15.67
N ALA A 266 12.73 -0.08 -15.84
CA ALA A 266 12.17 -1.17 -16.64
C ALA A 266 12.66 -1.08 -18.09
N PRO A 267 13.09 -2.19 -18.74
CA PRO A 267 13.53 -2.20 -20.14
C PRO A 267 12.32 -2.16 -21.09
N ILE A 268 11.58 -1.07 -21.07
CA ILE A 268 10.43 -0.79 -21.94
C ILE A 268 10.73 0.40 -22.85
N THR A 269 9.94 0.58 -23.91
CA THR A 269 10.10 1.74 -24.79
C THR A 269 9.67 3.05 -24.11
N ASP A 270 10.19 4.18 -24.54
CA ASP A 270 9.79 5.51 -24.04
C ASP A 270 8.27 5.74 -24.19
N ALA A 271 7.68 5.23 -25.29
CA ALA A 271 6.25 5.30 -25.51
C ALA A 271 5.45 4.51 -24.47
N ALA A 272 5.91 3.29 -24.11
CA ALA A 272 5.28 2.49 -23.09
C ALA A 272 5.46 3.11 -21.70
N TRP A 273 6.66 3.60 -21.36
CA TRP A 273 6.91 4.33 -20.11
C TRP A 273 5.99 5.55 -19.97
N LYS A 274 5.90 6.36 -21.03
CA LYS A 274 4.99 7.52 -21.06
C LYS A 274 3.54 7.10 -20.88
N GLN A 275 3.09 6.03 -21.55
CA GLN A 275 1.73 5.52 -21.46
C GLN A 275 1.39 5.13 -20.01
N VAL A 276 2.22 4.30 -19.34
CA VAL A 276 1.95 3.87 -17.95
C VAL A 276 2.03 5.05 -16.98
N GLY A 277 2.98 5.97 -17.18
CA GLY A 277 3.14 7.17 -16.35
C GLY A 277 1.95 8.13 -16.44
N GLU A 278 1.47 8.41 -17.65
CA GLU A 278 0.30 9.27 -17.86
C GLU A 278 -0.98 8.63 -17.30
N MET A 279 -1.14 7.31 -17.44
CA MET A 279 -2.27 6.59 -16.85
C MET A 279 -2.22 6.61 -15.31
N ALA A 280 -1.04 6.36 -14.71
CA ALA A 280 -0.83 6.41 -13.27
C ALA A 280 -1.13 7.81 -12.71
N LEU A 281 -0.59 8.86 -13.34
CA LEU A 281 -0.82 10.25 -12.94
C LEU A 281 -2.29 10.66 -13.09
N LYS A 282 -2.96 10.21 -14.15
CA LYS A 282 -4.38 10.45 -14.39
C LYS A 282 -5.26 9.77 -13.32
N LEU A 283 -4.94 8.53 -12.95
CA LEU A 283 -5.66 7.80 -11.91
C LEU A 283 -5.42 8.44 -10.54
N HIS A 284 -4.15 8.77 -10.22
CA HIS A 284 -3.77 9.48 -9.00
C HIS A 284 -4.62 10.76 -8.81
N LYS A 285 -4.66 11.61 -9.83
CA LYS A 285 -5.45 12.86 -9.80
C LYS A 285 -6.95 12.60 -9.77
N GLY A 286 -7.43 11.63 -10.52
CA GLY A 286 -8.86 11.29 -10.61
C GLY A 286 -9.44 10.74 -9.31
N LEU A 287 -8.65 10.03 -8.53
CA LEU A 287 -9.02 9.58 -7.18
C LEU A 287 -8.78 10.66 -6.10
N GLY A 288 -8.32 11.86 -6.48
CA GLY A 288 -7.98 12.92 -5.52
C GLY A 288 -6.82 12.55 -4.60
N LEU A 289 -5.89 11.71 -5.07
CA LEU A 289 -4.70 11.37 -4.31
C LEU A 289 -3.72 12.54 -4.29
N SER A 290 -2.81 12.51 -3.35
CA SER A 290 -1.79 13.54 -3.18
C SER A 290 -0.45 12.94 -2.76
N VAL A 291 0.62 13.68 -3.02
CA VAL A 291 1.99 13.39 -2.59
C VAL A 291 2.62 12.25 -3.36
N TYR A 292 2.19 11.03 -3.18
CA TYR A 292 2.72 9.86 -3.88
C TYR A 292 1.70 8.71 -3.92
N SER A 293 1.88 7.84 -4.89
CA SER A 293 1.18 6.55 -5.02
C SER A 293 1.97 5.65 -5.97
N ARG A 294 1.67 4.36 -6.02
CA ARG A 294 2.22 3.43 -7.01
C ARG A 294 1.07 2.75 -7.74
N SER A 295 1.12 2.74 -9.06
CA SER A 295 0.16 2.02 -9.88
C SER A 295 0.81 0.80 -10.52
N ASP A 296 0.07 -0.29 -10.61
CA ASP A 296 0.51 -1.59 -11.09
C ASP A 296 -0.19 -1.89 -12.42
N PHE A 297 0.58 -2.35 -13.42
CA PHE A 297 0.13 -2.55 -14.80
C PHE A 297 0.58 -3.91 -15.35
N ILE A 298 -0.18 -4.43 -16.32
CA ILE A 298 0.33 -5.40 -17.27
C ILE A 298 0.57 -4.69 -18.62
N LEU A 299 1.77 -4.81 -19.15
CA LEU A 299 2.11 -4.38 -20.51
C LEU A 299 2.02 -5.61 -21.43
N ASP A 300 1.01 -5.65 -22.30
CA ASP A 300 0.78 -6.79 -23.18
C ASP A 300 1.78 -6.86 -24.35
N GLU A 301 1.70 -7.91 -25.14
CA GLU A 301 2.58 -8.16 -26.30
C GLU A 301 2.48 -7.09 -27.40
N ASN A 302 1.38 -6.34 -27.44
CA ASN A 302 1.17 -5.24 -28.36
C ASN A 302 1.64 -3.88 -27.82
N GLY A 303 2.27 -3.87 -26.62
CA GLY A 303 2.71 -2.66 -25.94
C GLY A 303 1.57 -1.84 -25.33
N GLN A 304 0.40 -2.43 -25.11
CA GLN A 304 -0.72 -1.78 -24.45
C GLN A 304 -0.65 -1.99 -22.94
N ALA A 305 -0.74 -0.91 -22.17
CA ALA A 305 -0.78 -0.97 -20.73
C ALA A 305 -2.20 -1.16 -20.21
N TRP A 306 -2.36 -2.08 -19.24
CA TRP A 306 -3.60 -2.42 -18.56
C TRP A 306 -3.42 -2.16 -17.06
N CYS A 307 -4.11 -1.16 -16.51
CA CYS A 307 -4.00 -0.81 -15.11
C CYS A 307 -4.72 -1.85 -14.24
N LEU A 308 -4.01 -2.35 -13.23
CA LEU A 308 -4.54 -3.34 -12.28
C LEU A 308 -5.11 -2.67 -11.04
N GLU A 309 -4.28 -1.87 -10.36
CA GLU A 309 -4.59 -1.22 -9.09
C GLU A 309 -3.69 0.00 -8.84
N ILE A 310 -4.00 0.75 -7.79
CA ILE A 310 -3.20 1.85 -7.28
C ILE A 310 -3.07 1.74 -5.76
N ASN A 311 -1.86 1.92 -5.24
CA ASN A 311 -1.53 1.83 -3.82
C ASN A 311 -1.18 3.22 -3.29
N THR A 312 -1.78 3.63 -2.18
CA THR A 312 -1.63 4.98 -1.60
C THR A 312 -0.51 5.09 -0.57
N LEU A 313 -0.14 3.98 0.05
CA LEU A 313 1.03 3.87 0.92
C LEU A 313 1.91 2.69 0.44
N PRO A 314 2.54 2.81 -0.75
CA PRO A 314 3.40 1.74 -1.26
C PRO A 314 4.57 1.46 -0.31
N GLY A 315 5.13 0.25 -0.40
CA GLY A 315 6.25 -0.18 0.44
C GLY A 315 7.41 0.82 0.45
N MET A 316 7.89 1.11 1.64
CA MET A 316 8.96 2.07 1.91
C MET A 316 10.15 1.44 2.65
N THR A 317 10.42 0.14 2.43
CA THR A 317 11.73 -0.40 2.82
C THR A 317 12.81 0.11 1.87
N PRO A 318 14.10 0.16 2.24
CA PRO A 318 15.16 0.62 1.34
C PRO A 318 15.25 -0.13 0.00
N THR A 319 14.71 -1.35 -0.06
CA THR A 319 14.68 -2.20 -1.26
C THR A 319 13.32 -2.22 -1.94
N SER A 320 12.33 -1.47 -1.45
CA SER A 320 11.01 -1.36 -2.09
C SER A 320 11.09 -0.59 -3.42
N LEU A 321 10.08 -0.76 -4.26
CA LEU A 321 10.08 -0.25 -5.63
C LEU A 321 10.16 1.27 -5.72
N VAL A 322 9.36 2.00 -4.92
CA VAL A 322 9.38 3.48 -4.93
C VAL A 322 10.74 4.06 -4.57
N PRO A 323 11.46 3.58 -3.54
CA PRO A 323 12.86 3.94 -3.29
C PRO A 323 13.80 3.60 -4.45
N GLN A 324 13.62 2.46 -5.13
CA GLN A 324 14.42 2.12 -6.31
C GLN A 324 14.16 3.08 -7.47
N GLU A 325 12.90 3.40 -7.77
CA GLU A 325 12.52 4.38 -8.80
C GLU A 325 13.06 5.77 -8.49
N ALA A 326 12.96 6.22 -7.22
CA ALA A 326 13.48 7.51 -6.77
C ALA A 326 15.01 7.62 -6.93
N ALA A 327 15.73 6.54 -6.64
CA ALA A 327 17.19 6.48 -6.81
C ALA A 327 17.62 6.71 -8.26
N GLN A 328 16.83 6.27 -9.26
CA GLN A 328 17.11 6.50 -10.69
C GLN A 328 17.06 7.98 -11.09
N VAL A 329 16.36 8.81 -10.33
CA VAL A 329 16.29 10.26 -10.54
C VAL A 329 17.17 11.04 -9.55
N GLY A 330 18.08 10.36 -8.86
CA GLY A 330 19.07 10.97 -7.96
C GLY A 330 18.57 11.27 -6.55
N LEU A 331 17.39 10.79 -6.15
CA LEU A 331 16.89 10.91 -4.80
C LEU A 331 17.30 9.67 -3.99
N ASN A 332 18.22 9.81 -3.05
CA ASN A 332 18.53 8.72 -2.12
C ASN A 332 17.35 8.48 -1.15
N TYR A 333 17.41 7.38 -0.43
CA TYR A 333 16.32 6.94 0.45
C TYR A 333 15.91 7.98 1.50
N GLY A 334 16.88 8.62 2.17
CA GLY A 334 16.62 9.68 3.15
C GLY A 334 16.00 10.92 2.52
N GLU A 335 16.49 11.31 1.35
CA GLU A 335 15.94 12.45 0.57
C GLU A 335 14.52 12.18 0.09
N LEU A 336 14.21 10.94 -0.30
CA LEU A 336 12.85 10.55 -0.65
C LEU A 336 11.90 10.66 0.56
N CYS A 337 12.31 10.14 1.73
CA CYS A 337 11.50 10.24 2.96
C CYS A 337 11.22 11.70 3.34
N GLU A 338 12.23 12.55 3.27
CA GLU A 338 12.12 13.99 3.55
C GLU A 338 11.25 14.69 2.50
N LYS A 339 11.40 14.35 1.23
CA LYS A 339 10.57 14.87 0.13
C LYS A 339 9.10 14.55 0.29
N ILE A 340 8.78 13.33 0.71
CA ILE A 340 7.38 12.92 1.03
C ILE A 340 6.83 13.78 2.17
N VAL A 341 7.62 14.05 3.22
CA VAL A 341 7.22 14.94 4.32
C VAL A 341 6.94 16.36 3.82
N GLU A 342 7.86 16.94 3.05
CA GLU A 342 7.73 18.29 2.49
C GLU A 342 6.47 18.44 1.63
N LEU A 343 6.27 17.53 0.66
CA LEU A 343 5.11 17.54 -0.22
C LEU A 343 3.81 17.39 0.57
N SER A 344 3.82 16.55 1.62
CA SER A 344 2.64 16.35 2.47
C SER A 344 2.27 17.58 3.25
N LEU A 345 3.24 18.25 3.87
CA LEU A 345 3.00 19.51 4.59
C LEU A 345 2.47 20.60 3.66
N ALA A 346 3.00 20.69 2.43
CA ALA A 346 2.50 21.63 1.43
C ALA A 346 1.04 21.33 1.03
N ALA A 347 0.72 20.06 0.75
CA ALA A 347 -0.64 19.62 0.40
C ALA A 347 -1.64 19.88 1.53
N ARG A 348 -1.27 19.59 2.81
CA ARG A 348 -2.14 19.85 3.97
C ARG A 348 -2.36 21.33 4.23
N LYS A 349 -1.37 22.19 3.97
CA LYS A 349 -1.52 23.64 4.07
C LYS A 349 -2.52 24.14 3.01
N ALA A 350 -2.41 23.68 1.77
CA ALA A 350 -3.32 24.07 0.70
C ALA A 350 -4.79 23.63 0.96
N ALA A 351 -5.00 22.46 1.58
CA ALA A 351 -6.34 21.96 1.90
C ALA A 351 -7.04 22.72 3.06
N ARG A 352 -6.31 23.51 3.84
CA ARG A 352 -6.86 24.31 4.96
C ARG A 352 -7.21 25.75 4.57
N THR A 353 -6.78 26.20 3.40
CA THR A 353 -7.10 27.50 2.78
C THR A 353 -8.25 27.39 1.81
#